data_82ede806ae93e6946ec2fb8559d4e46f
#
_entry.id   82ede806ae93e6946ec2fb8559d4e46f
#
_cell.length_a   1.000
_cell.length_b   1.000
_cell.length_c   1.000
_cell.angle_alpha   90.00
_cell.angle_beta   90.00
_cell.angle_gamma   90.00
#
_symmetry.space_group_name_H-M   'P 1'
#
loop_
_entity.id
_entity.type
_entity.pdbx_description
1 polymer ?
#
loop_
_entity_poly.entity_id
_entity_poly.type
_entity_poly.pdbx_seq_one_letter_code
_entity_poly.pdbx_strand_id
1 'polypeptide(L)'
;MAASTGYHLLGFYPADILLPKDADMTKWAVVACDQFTSQPEYWQAVEETVGDAPSTLRLILPEAKLNDPDVDTHIADINGAMNRYLAEGVFQTLPGSLFYIERTQSDGKVRHGLIGMVDLDQYDFTPGSGALIRATEGTVLSRIPPRVRVRQDAPVELPHVMLLIDDPDRTVIEPLTAASGEMEQLYDFDLQQGGGHLKGWKLTDAQMDAVADALAAMCTPEAMEKKYGLKDAAPLLFAVGDGNHSLATAKQCYENLKKVTPEDQWAGLPARYALVEVVNNHDDALQFEPIHRVLFGVEPEQVLEAMKAAYPGAHEGEGEGHTIAYTYAGHTGTITV
;
A
#
# COMPACT_ATOMS: atom_id res chain seq x y z
N MET A 1 -25.97 2.48 -11.11
CA MET A 1 -25.77 3.22 -9.85
C MET A 1 -25.01 4.49 -10.22
N ALA A 2 -25.49 5.67 -9.90
CA ALA A 2 -24.80 6.91 -10.18
C ALA A 2 -23.66 7.05 -9.17
N ALA A 3 -22.45 6.69 -9.59
CA ALA A 3 -21.26 7.12 -8.87
C ALA A 3 -21.28 8.65 -8.87
N SER A 4 -21.12 9.28 -7.71
CA SER A 4 -20.99 10.72 -7.59
C SER A 4 -19.94 11.18 -8.62
N THR A 5 -20.30 12.16 -9.43
CA THR A 5 -19.49 12.65 -10.56
C THR A 5 -18.12 13.17 -10.14
N GLY A 6 -17.87 13.38 -8.84
CA GLY A 6 -16.60 13.88 -8.28
C GLY A 6 -15.45 12.88 -8.38
N TYR A 7 -15.67 11.61 -8.16
CA TYR A 7 -14.58 10.61 -8.10
C TYR A 7 -13.87 10.38 -9.44
N HIS A 8 -14.55 10.56 -10.58
CA HIS A 8 -13.95 10.36 -11.91
C HIS A 8 -12.73 11.24 -12.21
N LEU A 9 -12.66 12.40 -11.57
CA LEU A 9 -11.54 13.33 -11.75
C LEU A 9 -10.37 13.06 -10.79
N LEU A 10 -10.60 12.23 -9.76
CA LEU A 10 -9.65 12.01 -8.67
C LEU A 10 -8.83 10.73 -8.84
N GLY A 11 -9.27 9.81 -9.71
CA GLY A 11 -8.63 8.50 -9.87
C GLY A 11 -8.78 7.59 -8.66
N PHE A 12 -9.65 7.95 -7.69
CA PHE A 12 -9.96 7.17 -6.49
C PHE A 12 -11.48 6.97 -6.39
N TYR A 13 -11.93 5.77 -6.05
CA TYR A 13 -13.34 5.38 -6.13
C TYR A 13 -13.76 4.48 -4.97
N PRO A 14 -15.06 4.48 -4.61
CA PRO A 14 -15.65 3.39 -3.85
C PRO A 14 -15.49 2.06 -4.59
N ALA A 15 -15.25 0.98 -3.83
CA ALA A 15 -15.01 -0.35 -4.35
C ALA A 15 -16.12 -1.33 -3.93
N ASP A 16 -16.29 -2.42 -4.69
CA ASP A 16 -17.04 -3.58 -4.24
C ASP A 16 -16.15 -4.41 -3.32
N ILE A 17 -16.25 -4.17 -2.01
CA ILE A 17 -15.36 -4.75 -1.01
C ILE A 17 -15.93 -6.07 -0.51
N LEU A 18 -15.07 -7.11 -0.49
CA LEU A 18 -15.38 -8.42 0.07
C LEU A 18 -14.90 -8.49 1.51
N LEU A 19 -15.78 -8.83 2.43
CA LEU A 19 -15.43 -9.19 3.81
C LEU A 19 -15.83 -10.64 4.09
N PRO A 20 -15.08 -11.36 4.97
CA PRO A 20 -15.48 -12.70 5.35
C PRO A 20 -16.78 -12.67 6.17
N LYS A 21 -17.62 -13.71 6.00
CA LYS A 21 -18.79 -13.96 6.84
C LYS A 21 -18.38 -14.86 7.99
N ASP A 22 -18.83 -14.54 9.19
CA ASP A 22 -18.75 -15.41 10.37
C ASP A 22 -17.33 -15.97 10.65
N ALA A 23 -16.28 -15.30 10.16
CA ALA A 23 -14.90 -15.71 10.37
C ALA A 23 -14.33 -15.13 11.66
N ASP A 24 -13.43 -15.89 12.30
CA ASP A 24 -12.54 -15.35 13.32
C ASP A 24 -11.56 -14.37 12.67
N MET A 25 -11.79 -13.07 12.87
CA MET A 25 -11.02 -12.01 12.20
C MET A 25 -9.54 -12.02 12.61
N THR A 26 -9.19 -12.47 13.81
CA THR A 26 -7.80 -12.64 14.24
C THR A 26 -7.07 -13.70 13.41
N LYS A 27 -7.78 -14.79 13.04
CA LYS A 27 -7.24 -15.82 12.14
C LYS A 27 -7.33 -15.43 10.66
N TRP A 28 -8.34 -14.63 10.33
CA TRP A 28 -8.55 -14.18 8.95
C TRP A 28 -7.47 -13.24 8.47
N ALA A 29 -7.18 -12.18 9.23
CA ALA A 29 -6.25 -11.14 8.84
C ALA A 29 -4.80 -11.53 9.13
N VAL A 30 -3.95 -11.50 8.09
CA VAL A 30 -2.51 -11.70 8.23
C VAL A 30 -1.75 -10.48 7.75
N VAL A 31 -0.49 -10.36 8.15
CA VAL A 31 0.41 -9.28 7.72
C VAL A 31 0.60 -9.29 6.21
N ALA A 32 1.01 -8.16 5.63
CA ALA A 32 1.34 -8.05 4.21
C ALA A 32 2.41 -9.08 3.79
N CYS A 33 2.26 -9.63 2.58
CA CYS A 33 3.04 -10.76 2.10
C CYS A 33 4.55 -10.48 1.96
N ASP A 34 4.96 -9.22 1.89
CA ASP A 34 6.36 -8.77 1.80
C ASP A 34 7.04 -8.54 3.15
N GLN A 35 6.32 -8.75 4.25
CA GLN A 35 6.88 -8.64 5.59
C GLN A 35 7.51 -9.97 6.03
N PHE A 36 8.43 -9.91 7.01
CA PHE A 36 9.09 -11.08 7.60
C PHE A 36 9.71 -12.03 6.57
N THR A 37 10.33 -11.50 5.52
CA THR A 37 10.89 -12.27 4.39
C THR A 37 12.07 -13.14 4.79
N SER A 38 12.78 -12.79 5.86
CA SER A 38 13.94 -13.54 6.41
C SER A 38 13.65 -14.24 7.74
N GLN A 39 12.38 -14.32 8.13
CA GLN A 39 11.93 -14.87 9.42
C GLN A 39 10.88 -15.97 9.18
N PRO A 40 11.30 -17.17 8.75
CA PRO A 40 10.38 -18.27 8.47
C PRO A 40 9.58 -18.71 9.69
N GLU A 41 10.12 -18.56 10.90
CA GLU A 41 9.45 -18.83 12.16
C GLU A 41 8.20 -17.97 12.39
N TYR A 42 8.17 -16.73 11.87
CA TYR A 42 6.98 -15.89 11.91
C TYR A 42 5.84 -16.54 11.11
N TRP A 43 6.11 -16.93 9.87
CA TRP A 43 5.11 -17.54 9.00
C TRP A 43 4.65 -18.90 9.51
N GLN A 44 5.54 -19.67 10.18
CA GLN A 44 5.16 -20.91 10.86
C GLN A 44 4.19 -20.63 12.01
N ALA A 45 4.44 -19.62 12.85
CA ALA A 45 3.55 -19.23 13.94
C ALA A 45 2.18 -18.75 13.42
N VAL A 46 2.15 -18.04 12.27
CA VAL A 46 0.90 -17.67 11.60
C VAL A 46 0.13 -18.90 11.14
N GLU A 47 0.80 -19.87 10.52
CA GLU A 47 0.20 -21.14 10.08
C GLU A 47 -0.41 -21.92 11.25
N GLU A 48 0.31 -22.03 12.38
CA GLU A 48 -0.17 -22.67 13.60
C GLU A 48 -1.40 -21.97 14.20
N THR A 49 -1.42 -20.62 14.16
CA THR A 49 -2.55 -19.83 14.65
C THR A 49 -3.79 -20.00 13.79
N VAL A 50 -3.62 -19.97 12.48
CA VAL A 50 -4.71 -20.09 11.49
C VAL A 50 -5.28 -21.52 11.49
N GLY A 51 -4.42 -22.54 11.45
CA GLY A 51 -4.85 -23.94 11.32
C GLY A 51 -5.73 -24.14 10.07
N ASP A 52 -6.88 -24.81 10.27
CA ASP A 52 -7.85 -25.09 9.18
C ASP A 52 -8.89 -23.98 8.96
N ALA A 53 -8.80 -22.86 9.71
CA ALA A 53 -9.75 -21.78 9.57
C ALA A 53 -9.60 -21.04 8.21
N PRO A 54 -10.69 -20.50 7.65
CA PRO A 54 -10.60 -19.57 6.54
C PRO A 54 -9.70 -18.37 6.90
N SER A 55 -8.77 -18.02 6.01
CA SER A 55 -7.79 -16.96 6.26
C SER A 55 -7.24 -16.39 4.96
N THR A 56 -6.85 -15.14 4.99
CA THR A 56 -6.09 -14.51 3.90
C THR A 56 -4.70 -15.14 3.74
N LEU A 57 -4.19 -15.89 4.73
CA LEU A 57 -2.98 -16.71 4.58
C LEU A 57 -3.07 -17.68 3.39
N ARG A 58 -4.29 -18.17 3.07
CA ARG A 58 -4.53 -19.09 1.94
C ARG A 58 -4.65 -18.35 0.61
N LEU A 59 -4.69 -17.02 0.63
CA LEU A 59 -4.94 -16.15 -0.53
C LEU A 59 -3.70 -15.33 -0.92
N ILE A 60 -2.61 -15.42 -0.17
CA ILE A 60 -1.36 -14.69 -0.41
C ILE A 60 -0.19 -15.64 -0.63
N LEU A 61 0.83 -15.18 -1.35
CA LEU A 61 2.14 -15.81 -1.38
C LEU A 61 3.12 -14.96 -0.56
N PRO A 62 3.56 -15.39 0.63
CA PRO A 62 4.64 -14.71 1.33
C PRO A 62 5.87 -14.57 0.44
N GLU A 63 6.48 -13.39 0.37
CA GLU A 63 7.63 -13.14 -0.50
C GLU A 63 8.85 -14.01 -0.12
N ALA A 64 8.91 -14.48 1.12
CA ALA A 64 9.88 -15.48 1.54
C ALA A 64 9.85 -16.76 0.66
N LYS A 65 8.70 -17.06 0.02
CA LYS A 65 8.49 -18.22 -0.85
C LYS A 65 8.52 -17.90 -2.35
N LEU A 66 8.74 -16.65 -2.72
CA LEU A 66 8.63 -16.21 -4.12
C LEU A 66 9.67 -16.87 -5.05
N ASN A 67 10.78 -17.35 -4.50
CA ASN A 67 11.85 -18.02 -5.23
C ASN A 67 11.93 -19.53 -4.95
N ASP A 68 10.91 -20.11 -4.31
CA ASP A 68 10.87 -21.54 -4.03
C ASP A 68 10.77 -22.32 -5.36
N PRO A 69 11.36 -23.53 -5.42
CA PRO A 69 11.30 -24.36 -6.64
C PRO A 69 9.88 -24.75 -7.05
N ASP A 70 8.95 -24.80 -6.10
CA ASP A 70 7.54 -25.18 -6.24
C ASP A 70 6.58 -23.97 -6.25
N VAL A 71 7.08 -22.76 -6.50
CA VAL A 71 6.30 -21.52 -6.51
C VAL A 71 5.04 -21.60 -7.39
N ASP A 72 5.09 -22.31 -8.52
CA ASP A 72 3.93 -22.48 -9.40
C ASP A 72 2.82 -23.30 -8.75
N THR A 73 3.17 -24.29 -7.93
CA THR A 73 2.22 -25.05 -7.12
C THR A 73 1.57 -24.14 -6.09
N HIS A 74 2.34 -23.35 -5.38
CA HIS A 74 1.79 -22.36 -4.42
C HIS A 74 0.82 -21.39 -5.07
N ILE A 75 1.14 -20.86 -6.26
CA ILE A 75 0.26 -19.97 -7.02
C ILE A 75 -1.05 -20.67 -7.40
N ALA A 76 -0.98 -21.91 -7.87
CA ALA A 76 -2.15 -22.70 -8.22
C ALA A 76 -3.05 -22.96 -6.99
N ASP A 77 -2.46 -23.28 -5.84
CA ASP A 77 -3.17 -23.52 -4.57
C ASP A 77 -3.86 -22.24 -4.10
N ILE A 78 -3.20 -21.07 -4.18
CA ILE A 78 -3.76 -19.76 -3.83
C ILE A 78 -4.97 -19.45 -4.72
N ASN A 79 -4.85 -19.55 -6.04
CA ASN A 79 -5.95 -19.32 -6.97
C ASN A 79 -7.09 -20.32 -6.76
N GLY A 80 -6.76 -21.57 -6.45
CA GLY A 80 -7.73 -22.58 -6.05
C GLY A 80 -8.48 -22.22 -4.77
N ALA A 81 -7.78 -21.71 -3.75
CA ALA A 81 -8.39 -21.25 -2.51
C ALA A 81 -9.30 -20.03 -2.72
N MET A 82 -8.87 -19.04 -3.52
CA MET A 82 -9.70 -17.89 -3.88
C MET A 82 -11.00 -18.31 -4.55
N ASN A 83 -10.93 -19.18 -5.56
CA ASN A 83 -12.13 -19.69 -6.26
C ASN A 83 -13.02 -20.50 -5.31
N ARG A 84 -12.46 -21.32 -4.44
CA ARG A 84 -13.21 -22.09 -3.43
C ARG A 84 -13.93 -21.15 -2.46
N TYR A 85 -13.28 -20.14 -1.92
CA TYR A 85 -13.89 -19.19 -0.98
C TYR A 85 -15.03 -18.40 -1.62
N LEU A 86 -14.91 -18.04 -2.90
CA LEU A 86 -16.00 -17.43 -3.66
C LEU A 86 -17.17 -18.40 -3.84
N ALA A 87 -16.91 -19.65 -4.22
CA ALA A 87 -17.94 -20.66 -4.47
C ALA A 87 -18.66 -21.10 -3.18
N GLU A 88 -17.95 -21.21 -2.07
CA GLU A 88 -18.49 -21.59 -0.76
C GLU A 88 -19.19 -20.43 -0.04
N GLY A 89 -19.15 -19.21 -0.59
CA GLY A 89 -19.79 -18.03 -0.03
C GLY A 89 -19.16 -17.58 1.29
N VAL A 90 -17.83 -17.75 1.42
CA VAL A 90 -17.06 -17.26 2.57
C VAL A 90 -17.16 -15.73 2.69
N PHE A 91 -17.38 -15.05 1.58
CA PHE A 91 -17.46 -13.60 1.53
C PHE A 91 -18.90 -13.07 1.54
N GLN A 92 -19.06 -11.89 2.12
CA GLN A 92 -20.13 -10.95 1.81
C GLN A 92 -19.58 -9.80 0.96
N THR A 93 -20.37 -9.31 0.02
CA THR A 93 -19.99 -8.16 -0.80
C THR A 93 -20.64 -6.89 -0.26
N LEU A 94 -19.85 -5.84 -0.08
CA LEU A 94 -20.28 -4.49 0.26
C LEU A 94 -20.07 -3.62 -0.98
N PRO A 95 -21.10 -3.45 -1.82
CA PRO A 95 -20.94 -2.80 -3.11
C PRO A 95 -20.74 -1.29 -2.97
N GLY A 96 -19.89 -0.72 -3.83
CA GLY A 96 -19.70 0.72 -3.98
C GLY A 96 -19.33 1.42 -2.66
N SER A 97 -18.42 0.85 -1.88
CA SER A 97 -18.14 1.28 -0.51
C SER A 97 -16.75 1.88 -0.36
N LEU A 98 -16.63 2.85 0.55
CA LEU A 98 -15.36 3.25 1.19
C LEU A 98 -15.39 2.84 2.65
N PHE A 99 -14.24 2.40 3.18
CA PHE A 99 -14.10 2.09 4.60
C PHE A 99 -13.12 3.04 5.26
N TYR A 100 -13.50 3.54 6.42
CA TYR A 100 -12.60 4.18 7.35
C TYR A 100 -12.02 3.11 8.28
N ILE A 101 -10.72 3.15 8.53
CA ILE A 101 -10.05 2.20 9.42
C ILE A 101 -9.17 2.91 10.46
N GLU A 102 -9.07 2.30 11.64
CA GLU A 102 -8.12 2.63 12.69
C GLU A 102 -7.21 1.42 12.93
N ARG A 103 -5.93 1.60 12.70
CA ARG A 103 -4.90 0.59 12.97
C ARG A 103 -4.06 1.00 14.17
N THR A 104 -4.29 0.39 15.33
CA THR A 104 -3.38 0.52 16.48
C THR A 104 -2.13 -0.31 16.22
N GLN A 105 -0.98 0.34 16.20
CA GLN A 105 0.31 -0.27 15.99
C GLN A 105 0.88 -0.87 17.29
N SER A 106 1.97 -1.62 17.22
CA SER A 106 2.61 -2.23 18.38
C SER A 106 3.16 -1.22 19.41
N ASP A 107 3.44 0.03 18.99
CA ASP A 107 3.86 1.14 19.84
C ASP A 107 2.67 1.90 20.49
N GLY A 108 1.44 1.46 20.20
CA GLY A 108 0.19 2.05 20.71
C GLY A 108 -0.32 3.25 19.91
N LYS A 109 0.38 3.71 18.89
CA LYS A 109 -0.12 4.77 18.00
C LYS A 109 -1.21 4.23 17.09
N VAL A 110 -2.17 5.09 16.75
CA VAL A 110 -3.29 4.75 15.90
C VAL A 110 -3.13 5.46 14.55
N ARG A 111 -2.96 4.66 13.50
CA ARG A 111 -2.99 5.13 12.12
C ARG A 111 -4.40 5.11 11.58
N HIS A 112 -4.78 6.18 10.89
CA HIS A 112 -6.10 6.36 10.30
C HIS A 112 -6.00 6.20 8.78
N GLY A 113 -6.87 5.37 8.21
CA GLY A 113 -6.83 5.05 6.79
C GLY A 113 -8.21 5.05 6.14
N LEU A 114 -8.22 5.20 4.83
CA LEU A 114 -9.39 5.12 3.99
C LEU A 114 -9.19 4.05 2.94
N ILE A 115 -10.03 3.01 2.93
CA ILE A 115 -9.97 1.93 1.95
C ILE A 115 -10.89 2.25 0.78
N GLY A 116 -10.35 2.16 -0.43
CA GLY A 116 -11.04 2.33 -1.69
C GLY A 116 -10.21 1.78 -2.84
N MET A 117 -10.62 2.04 -4.07
CA MET A 117 -9.86 1.61 -5.25
C MET A 117 -9.36 2.79 -6.07
N VAL A 118 -8.20 2.61 -6.71
CA VAL A 118 -7.63 3.58 -7.64
C VAL A 118 -7.70 3.09 -9.08
N ASP A 119 -7.87 4.04 -9.99
CA ASP A 119 -7.80 3.82 -11.43
C ASP A 119 -6.35 3.80 -11.90
N LEU A 120 -5.90 2.66 -12.37
CA LEU A 120 -4.54 2.48 -12.85
C LEU A 120 -4.22 3.29 -14.12
N ASP A 121 -5.21 3.81 -14.85
CA ASP A 121 -4.95 4.76 -15.93
C ASP A 121 -4.48 6.13 -15.40
N GLN A 122 -4.75 6.45 -14.12
CA GLN A 122 -4.28 7.66 -13.43
C GLN A 122 -2.96 7.45 -12.68
N TYR A 123 -2.42 6.22 -12.71
CA TYR A 123 -1.16 5.87 -12.07
C TYR A 123 -0.03 5.72 -13.09
N ASP A 124 1.11 6.35 -12.80
CA ASP A 124 2.34 6.18 -13.55
C ASP A 124 3.55 6.21 -12.61
N PHE A 125 4.38 5.18 -12.69
CA PHE A 125 5.61 5.03 -11.91
C PHE A 125 6.86 5.52 -12.63
N THR A 126 6.71 6.12 -13.82
CA THR A 126 7.83 6.70 -14.56
C THR A 126 8.34 7.95 -13.84
N PRO A 127 9.65 8.09 -13.59
CA PRO A 127 10.21 9.29 -12.99
C PRO A 127 9.83 10.56 -13.79
N GLY A 128 9.34 11.58 -13.07
CA GLY A 128 8.91 12.84 -13.68
C GLY A 128 7.51 12.81 -14.31
N SER A 129 6.74 11.76 -14.10
CA SER A 129 5.35 11.66 -14.56
C SER A 129 4.48 12.80 -14.05
N GLY A 130 3.50 13.21 -14.87
CA GLY A 130 2.43 14.16 -14.51
C GLY A 130 1.13 13.49 -14.03
N ALA A 131 1.12 12.17 -13.77
CA ALA A 131 -0.08 11.46 -13.32
C ALA A 131 -0.55 11.94 -11.93
N LEU A 132 -1.84 11.74 -11.62
CA LEU A 132 -2.41 12.05 -10.30
C LEU A 132 -1.84 11.17 -9.20
N ILE A 133 -1.49 9.91 -9.54
CA ILE A 133 -0.94 8.91 -8.63
C ILE A 133 0.48 8.59 -9.10
N ARG A 134 1.47 8.80 -8.23
CA ARG A 134 2.89 8.64 -8.59
C ARG A 134 3.63 7.76 -7.60
N ALA A 135 4.60 7.02 -8.12
CA ALA A 135 5.56 6.30 -7.29
C ALA A 135 6.48 7.28 -6.55
N THR A 136 6.90 6.91 -5.33
CA THR A 136 7.86 7.68 -4.52
C THR A 136 9.29 7.19 -4.67
N GLU A 137 9.47 5.99 -5.24
CA GLU A 137 10.79 5.40 -5.48
C GLU A 137 10.91 4.84 -6.90
N GLY A 138 12.13 4.63 -7.34
CA GLY A 138 12.40 3.96 -8.62
C GLY A 138 11.93 2.52 -8.61
N THR A 139 10.98 2.18 -9.47
CA THR A 139 10.48 0.80 -9.60
C THR A 139 11.55 -0.10 -10.20
N VAL A 140 11.93 -1.15 -9.46
CA VAL A 140 12.87 -2.16 -9.95
C VAL A 140 12.15 -3.11 -10.88
N LEU A 141 12.29 -2.92 -12.21
CA LEU A 141 11.54 -3.63 -13.24
C LEU A 141 11.69 -5.16 -13.16
N SER A 142 12.84 -5.67 -12.73
CA SER A 142 13.07 -7.12 -12.57
C SER A 142 12.23 -7.75 -11.46
N ARG A 143 11.67 -6.97 -10.55
CA ARG A 143 10.77 -7.44 -9.48
C ARG A 143 9.32 -7.61 -9.92
N ILE A 144 8.93 -7.05 -11.07
CA ILE A 144 7.55 -7.10 -11.57
C ILE A 144 7.15 -8.49 -12.08
N PRO A 145 7.92 -9.18 -12.98
CA PRO A 145 7.47 -10.42 -13.59
C PRO A 145 7.11 -11.55 -12.61
N PRO A 146 7.86 -11.81 -11.52
CA PRO A 146 7.46 -12.84 -10.55
C PRO A 146 6.11 -12.53 -9.89
N ARG A 147 5.84 -11.26 -9.57
CA ARG A 147 4.59 -10.81 -8.94
C ARG A 147 3.40 -10.83 -9.91
N VAL A 148 3.64 -10.56 -11.21
CA VAL A 148 2.62 -10.71 -12.26
C VAL A 148 2.13 -12.16 -12.31
N ARG A 149 3.02 -13.16 -12.22
CA ARG A 149 2.63 -14.59 -12.18
C ARG A 149 1.67 -14.90 -11.03
N VAL A 150 1.87 -14.30 -9.87
CA VAL A 150 0.97 -14.48 -8.71
C VAL A 150 -0.39 -13.83 -8.95
N ARG A 151 -0.40 -12.62 -9.52
CA ARG A 151 -1.60 -11.77 -9.60
C ARG A 151 -2.47 -12.01 -10.82
N GLN A 152 -1.90 -12.32 -11.98
CA GLN A 152 -2.60 -12.25 -13.27
C GLN A 152 -3.86 -13.10 -13.38
N ASP A 153 -3.92 -14.24 -12.67
CA ASP A 153 -5.03 -15.19 -12.70
C ASP A 153 -5.84 -15.18 -11.38
N ALA A 154 -5.53 -14.27 -10.46
CA ALA A 154 -6.20 -14.16 -9.18
C ALA A 154 -7.62 -13.58 -9.35
N PRO A 155 -8.69 -14.27 -8.92
CA PRO A 155 -10.07 -13.79 -9.08
C PRO A 155 -10.45 -12.72 -8.04
N VAL A 156 -9.66 -12.52 -6.99
CA VAL A 156 -9.84 -11.49 -5.96
C VAL A 156 -8.51 -10.79 -5.68
N GLU A 157 -8.60 -9.55 -5.20
CA GLU A 157 -7.46 -8.75 -4.81
C GLU A 157 -7.48 -8.49 -3.31
N LEU A 158 -6.30 -8.54 -2.68
CA LEU A 158 -6.12 -8.14 -1.30
C LEU A 158 -5.38 -6.80 -1.27
N PRO A 159 -5.84 -5.82 -0.45
CA PRO A 159 -5.18 -4.53 -0.35
C PRO A 159 -3.77 -4.70 0.24
N HIS A 160 -2.79 -4.08 -0.43
CA HIS A 160 -1.38 -4.19 -0.07
C HIS A 160 -0.63 -2.88 -0.30
N VAL A 161 -1.31 -1.88 -0.88
CA VAL A 161 -0.72 -0.61 -1.26
C VAL A 161 -1.22 0.49 -0.34
N MET A 162 -0.28 1.25 0.22
CA MET A 162 -0.58 2.47 0.96
C MET A 162 -0.29 3.68 0.08
N LEU A 163 -1.29 4.54 -0.08
CA LEU A 163 -1.18 5.83 -0.74
C LEU A 163 -1.17 6.96 0.28
N LEU A 164 -0.32 7.93 0.07
CA LEU A 164 -0.23 9.12 0.91
C LEU A 164 -0.92 10.29 0.23
N ILE A 165 -1.74 11.01 1.00
CA ILE A 165 -2.19 12.37 0.67
C ILE A 165 -1.42 13.36 1.53
N ASP A 166 -1.17 14.55 0.98
CA ASP A 166 -0.53 15.63 1.69
C ASP A 166 -1.59 16.64 2.15
N ASP A 167 -2.29 16.31 3.26
CA ASP A 167 -3.38 17.09 3.84
C ASP A 167 -3.01 17.66 5.23
N PRO A 168 -2.23 18.75 5.30
CA PRO A 168 -1.84 19.36 6.58
C PRO A 168 -3.02 19.95 7.34
N ASP A 169 -4.10 20.30 6.64
CA ASP A 169 -5.31 20.88 7.25
C ASP A 169 -6.27 19.79 7.78
N ARG A 170 -5.95 18.50 7.56
CA ARG A 170 -6.67 17.32 8.09
C ARG A 170 -8.16 17.33 7.72
N THR A 171 -8.44 17.53 6.43
CA THR A 171 -9.80 17.73 5.92
C THR A 171 -10.44 16.47 5.32
N VAL A 172 -9.65 15.43 5.02
CA VAL A 172 -10.12 14.22 4.31
C VAL A 172 -10.44 13.09 5.28
N ILE A 173 -9.46 12.62 6.05
CA ILE A 173 -9.56 11.40 6.87
C ILE A 173 -9.97 11.72 8.31
N GLU A 174 -9.39 12.72 8.91
CA GLU A 174 -9.58 13.04 10.32
C GLU A 174 -11.03 13.42 10.72
N PRO A 175 -11.84 14.05 9.84
CA PRO A 175 -13.26 14.24 10.14
C PRO A 175 -14.04 12.93 10.34
N LEU A 176 -13.59 11.83 9.69
CA LEU A 176 -14.20 10.51 9.82
C LEU A 176 -13.99 9.92 11.22
N THR A 177 -12.87 10.21 11.88
CA THR A 177 -12.61 9.80 13.26
C THR A 177 -13.68 10.32 14.21
N ALA A 178 -14.03 11.60 14.08
CA ALA A 178 -15.07 12.21 14.90
C ALA A 178 -16.47 11.66 14.60
N ALA A 179 -16.70 11.23 13.35
CA ALA A 179 -17.97 10.70 12.87
C ALA A 179 -18.08 9.16 12.97
N SER A 180 -17.07 8.46 13.49
CA SER A 180 -17.06 6.99 13.52
C SER A 180 -18.24 6.38 14.28
N GLY A 181 -18.73 7.05 15.30
CA GLY A 181 -19.92 6.62 16.05
C GLY A 181 -21.24 6.67 15.28
N GLU A 182 -21.28 7.33 14.11
CA GLU A 182 -22.44 7.43 13.22
C GLU A 182 -22.37 6.41 12.05
N MET A 183 -21.26 5.70 11.91
CA MET A 183 -21.03 4.74 10.86
C MET A 183 -21.36 3.31 11.30
N GLU A 184 -21.65 2.44 10.33
CA GLU A 184 -21.72 1.00 10.55
C GLU A 184 -20.33 0.44 10.85
N GLN A 185 -20.09 -0.03 12.07
CA GLN A 185 -18.87 -0.74 12.41
C GLN A 185 -18.88 -2.14 11.81
N LEU A 186 -17.86 -2.45 11.02
CA LEU A 186 -17.75 -3.72 10.29
C LEU A 186 -16.93 -4.75 11.05
N TYR A 187 -15.90 -4.30 11.75
CA TYR A 187 -15.01 -5.17 12.54
C TYR A 187 -14.25 -4.37 13.61
N ASP A 188 -13.86 -5.10 14.66
CA ASP A 188 -13.09 -4.60 15.82
C ASP A 188 -12.40 -5.81 16.45
N PHE A 189 -11.08 -5.99 16.21
CA PHE A 189 -10.38 -7.20 16.61
C PHE A 189 -8.87 -7.01 16.75
N ASP A 190 -8.24 -7.90 17.54
CA ASP A 190 -6.78 -7.96 17.68
C ASP A 190 -6.15 -8.72 16.51
N LEU A 191 -5.09 -8.15 15.94
CA LEU A 191 -4.26 -8.81 14.94
C LEU A 191 -3.36 -9.85 15.60
N GLN A 192 -3.21 -10.99 14.93
CA GLN A 192 -2.33 -12.07 15.42
C GLN A 192 -0.85 -11.65 15.48
N GLN A 193 -0.03 -12.45 16.19
CA GLN A 193 1.42 -12.26 16.31
C GLN A 193 1.82 -10.87 16.87
N GLY A 194 1.00 -10.29 17.74
CA GLY A 194 1.28 -8.97 18.30
C GLY A 194 1.17 -7.82 17.29
N GLY A 195 0.46 -8.04 16.18
CA GLY A 195 0.30 -7.06 15.11
C GLY A 195 -0.50 -5.81 15.48
N GLY A 196 -1.01 -5.71 16.72
CA GLY A 196 -1.81 -4.60 17.19
C GLY A 196 -3.31 -4.85 17.03
N HIS A 197 -4.09 -3.79 16.78
CA HIS A 197 -5.55 -3.86 16.74
C HIS A 197 -6.10 -3.15 15.52
N LEU A 198 -7.21 -3.64 14.97
CA LEU A 198 -7.81 -3.09 13.76
C LEU A 198 -9.31 -2.90 13.95
N LYS A 199 -9.79 -1.69 13.66
CA LYS A 199 -11.22 -1.35 13.56
C LYS A 199 -11.54 -0.85 12.17
N GLY A 200 -12.77 -1.11 11.72
CA GLY A 200 -13.23 -0.64 10.41
C GLY A 200 -14.71 -0.28 10.41
N TRP A 201 -15.04 0.77 9.66
CA TRP A 201 -16.39 1.27 9.49
C TRP A 201 -16.68 1.54 8.02
N LYS A 202 -17.93 1.33 7.63
CA LYS A 202 -18.42 1.68 6.31
C LYS A 202 -18.88 3.14 6.30
N LEU A 203 -18.40 3.92 5.33
CA LEU A 203 -18.86 5.29 5.14
C LEU A 203 -20.31 5.32 4.65
N THR A 204 -21.04 6.33 5.08
CA THR A 204 -22.34 6.72 4.48
C THR A 204 -22.12 7.46 3.16
N ASP A 205 -23.15 7.55 2.32
CA ASP A 205 -23.08 8.29 1.05
C ASP A 205 -22.65 9.75 1.27
N ALA A 206 -23.17 10.41 2.31
CA ALA A 206 -22.80 11.79 2.63
C ALA A 206 -21.31 11.93 3.03
N GLN A 207 -20.77 10.95 3.74
CA GLN A 207 -19.33 10.96 4.08
C GLN A 207 -18.47 10.67 2.85
N MET A 208 -18.91 9.78 1.96
CA MET A 208 -18.22 9.55 0.70
C MET A 208 -18.19 10.81 -0.16
N ASP A 209 -19.29 11.55 -0.27
CA ASP A 209 -19.35 12.82 -0.98
C ASP A 209 -18.41 13.87 -0.35
N ALA A 210 -18.38 13.98 0.98
CA ALA A 210 -17.48 14.89 1.68
C ALA A 210 -16.00 14.55 1.45
N VAL A 211 -15.64 13.27 1.42
CA VAL A 211 -14.27 12.80 1.07
C VAL A 211 -13.93 13.20 -0.37
N ALA A 212 -14.84 13.00 -1.31
CA ALA A 212 -14.62 13.39 -2.71
C ALA A 212 -14.40 14.90 -2.86
N ASP A 213 -15.20 15.72 -2.18
CA ASP A 213 -15.08 17.18 -2.22
C ASP A 213 -13.76 17.65 -1.60
N ALA A 214 -13.36 17.07 -0.47
CA ALA A 214 -12.09 17.40 0.19
C ALA A 214 -10.88 17.03 -0.68
N LEU A 215 -10.87 15.83 -1.29
CA LEU A 215 -9.82 15.41 -2.22
C LEU A 215 -9.79 16.32 -3.48
N ALA A 216 -10.94 16.70 -4.01
CA ALA A 216 -11.02 17.59 -5.16
C ALA A 216 -10.42 18.98 -4.86
N ALA A 217 -10.65 19.51 -3.67
CA ALA A 217 -10.08 20.78 -3.23
C ALA A 217 -8.54 20.77 -3.19
N MET A 218 -7.92 19.62 -2.97
CA MET A 218 -6.47 19.46 -2.95
C MET A 218 -5.84 19.41 -4.34
N CYS A 219 -6.62 19.10 -5.37
CA CYS A 219 -6.15 18.89 -6.76
C CYS A 219 -6.26 20.13 -7.65
N THR A 220 -6.59 21.31 -7.12
CA THR A 220 -6.70 22.52 -7.91
C THR A 220 -5.32 23.12 -8.22
N PRO A 221 -5.13 23.82 -9.37
CA PRO A 221 -3.89 24.50 -9.67
C PRO A 221 -3.48 25.50 -8.57
N GLU A 222 -4.48 26.19 -7.98
CA GLU A 222 -4.26 27.17 -6.91
C GLU A 222 -3.78 26.49 -5.62
N ALA A 223 -4.32 25.30 -5.30
CA ALA A 223 -3.86 24.52 -4.15
C ALA A 223 -2.42 24.05 -4.34
N MET A 224 -2.07 23.59 -5.55
CA MET A 224 -0.71 23.17 -5.92
C MET A 224 0.28 24.34 -5.85
N GLU A 225 -0.08 25.52 -6.40
CA GLU A 225 0.77 26.70 -6.32
C GLU A 225 0.97 27.17 -4.88
N LYS A 226 -0.11 27.23 -4.10
CA LYS A 226 -0.07 27.65 -2.69
C LYS A 226 0.81 26.71 -1.85
N LYS A 227 0.73 25.40 -2.10
CA LYS A 227 1.38 24.37 -1.29
C LYS A 227 2.84 24.16 -1.64
N TYR A 228 3.15 24.11 -2.95
CA TYR A 228 4.48 23.75 -3.43
C TYR A 228 5.22 24.88 -4.13
N GLY A 229 4.59 26.04 -4.31
CA GLY A 229 5.18 27.16 -5.05
C GLY A 229 5.37 26.87 -6.55
N LEU A 230 4.74 25.83 -7.07
CA LEU A 230 4.90 25.38 -8.46
C LEU A 230 3.74 25.88 -9.30
N LYS A 231 4.02 26.81 -10.22
CA LYS A 231 3.06 27.28 -11.23
C LYS A 231 2.97 26.27 -12.36
N ASP A 232 1.76 26.03 -12.84
CA ASP A 232 1.46 25.16 -13.98
C ASP A 232 1.94 23.71 -13.80
N ALA A 233 2.17 23.26 -12.55
CA ALA A 233 2.55 21.88 -12.28
C ALA A 233 1.33 20.96 -12.46
N ALA A 234 1.57 19.79 -13.05
CA ALA A 234 0.56 18.73 -13.06
C ALA A 234 0.18 18.34 -11.62
N PRO A 235 -1.12 18.24 -11.28
CA PRO A 235 -1.55 17.94 -9.93
C PRO A 235 -1.01 16.59 -9.48
N LEU A 236 -0.61 16.53 -8.21
CA LEU A 236 -0.27 15.30 -7.49
C LEU A 236 -1.28 15.14 -6.37
N LEU A 237 -2.08 14.10 -6.41
CA LEU A 237 -3.04 13.82 -5.35
C LEU A 237 -2.56 12.69 -4.44
N PHE A 238 -2.03 11.61 -5.03
CA PHE A 238 -1.57 10.45 -4.29
C PHE A 238 -0.11 10.12 -4.60
N ALA A 239 0.66 9.90 -3.54
CA ALA A 239 2.00 9.34 -3.62
C ALA A 239 2.01 7.92 -3.03
N VAL A 240 2.65 6.96 -3.69
CA VAL A 240 2.72 5.59 -3.16
C VAL A 240 3.66 5.58 -1.95
N GLY A 241 3.11 5.46 -0.75
CA GLY A 241 3.87 5.40 0.51
C GLY A 241 4.51 4.04 0.74
N ASP A 242 3.77 2.97 0.42
CA ASP A 242 4.25 1.59 0.46
C ASP A 242 3.57 0.77 -0.62
N GLY A 243 4.22 -0.33 -1.06
CA GLY A 243 3.69 -1.19 -2.13
C GLY A 243 3.95 -0.67 -3.55
N ASN A 244 5.01 0.11 -3.80
CA ASN A 244 5.38 0.61 -5.14
C ASN A 244 5.45 -0.53 -6.18
N HIS A 245 6.09 -1.65 -5.85
CA HIS A 245 6.17 -2.81 -6.75
C HIS A 245 4.81 -3.51 -6.92
N SER A 246 3.96 -3.53 -5.90
CA SER A 246 2.61 -4.12 -5.97
C SER A 246 1.70 -3.32 -6.89
N LEU A 247 1.68 -2.00 -6.79
CA LEU A 247 0.88 -1.15 -7.67
C LEU A 247 1.40 -1.18 -9.12
N ALA A 248 2.73 -1.16 -9.31
CA ALA A 248 3.34 -1.34 -10.62
C ALA A 248 3.02 -2.70 -11.24
N THR A 249 2.94 -3.76 -10.43
CA THR A 249 2.51 -5.09 -10.88
C THR A 249 1.04 -5.09 -11.31
N ALA A 250 0.16 -4.44 -10.53
CA ALA A 250 -1.24 -4.27 -10.91
C ALA A 250 -1.38 -3.55 -12.24
N LYS A 251 -0.66 -2.44 -12.43
CA LYS A 251 -0.59 -1.72 -13.71
C LYS A 251 -0.13 -2.62 -14.85
N GLN A 252 0.92 -3.42 -14.63
CA GLN A 252 1.44 -4.34 -15.67
C GLN A 252 0.42 -5.42 -16.04
N CYS A 253 -0.31 -5.98 -15.07
CA CYS A 253 -1.39 -6.94 -15.34
C CYS A 253 -2.50 -6.31 -16.19
N TYR A 254 -2.93 -5.10 -15.84
CA TYR A 254 -3.91 -4.34 -16.61
C TYR A 254 -3.42 -4.06 -18.05
N GLU A 255 -2.18 -3.57 -18.21
CA GLU A 255 -1.58 -3.32 -19.53
C GLU A 255 -1.44 -4.60 -20.37
N ASN A 256 -1.20 -5.75 -19.74
CA ASN A 256 -1.18 -7.03 -20.44
C ASN A 256 -2.57 -7.43 -20.94
N LEU A 257 -3.61 -7.22 -20.14
CA LEU A 257 -5.00 -7.49 -20.54
C LEU A 257 -5.47 -6.55 -21.66
N LYS A 258 -5.07 -5.28 -21.65
CA LYS A 258 -5.39 -4.35 -22.75
C LYS A 258 -4.88 -4.84 -24.10
N LYS A 259 -3.74 -5.51 -24.15
CA LYS A 259 -3.17 -6.04 -25.41
C LYS A 259 -4.04 -7.11 -26.09
N VAL A 260 -4.88 -7.79 -25.33
CA VAL A 260 -5.75 -8.89 -25.80
C VAL A 260 -7.25 -8.55 -25.70
N THR A 261 -7.59 -7.33 -25.28
CA THR A 261 -8.97 -6.87 -25.10
C THR A 261 -9.25 -5.67 -26.01
N PRO A 262 -10.39 -5.63 -26.72
CA PRO A 262 -10.78 -4.45 -27.49
C PRO A 262 -10.85 -3.18 -26.62
N GLU A 263 -10.47 -2.05 -27.18
CA GLU A 263 -10.33 -0.76 -26.45
C GLU A 263 -11.66 -0.30 -25.83
N ASP A 264 -12.77 -0.52 -26.50
CA ASP A 264 -14.11 -0.18 -26.01
C ASP A 264 -14.54 -0.97 -24.75
N GLN A 265 -13.82 -2.04 -24.40
CA GLN A 265 -14.05 -2.86 -23.22
C GLN A 265 -13.11 -2.53 -22.05
N TRP A 266 -12.04 -1.73 -22.24
CA TRP A 266 -11.03 -1.46 -21.20
C TRP A 266 -11.64 -0.84 -19.94
N ALA A 267 -12.60 0.07 -20.10
CA ALA A 267 -13.26 0.73 -18.98
C ALA A 267 -14.00 -0.23 -18.03
N GLY A 268 -14.39 -1.40 -18.54
CA GLY A 268 -15.11 -2.44 -17.77
C GLY A 268 -14.20 -3.52 -17.18
N LEU A 269 -12.88 -3.47 -17.43
CA LEU A 269 -11.95 -4.47 -16.88
C LEU A 269 -11.75 -4.28 -15.38
N PRO A 270 -12.06 -5.28 -14.52
CA PRO A 270 -11.78 -5.19 -13.08
C PRO A 270 -10.30 -4.89 -12.79
N ALA A 271 -9.38 -5.45 -13.59
CA ALA A 271 -7.94 -5.24 -13.47
C ALA A 271 -7.48 -3.79 -13.72
N ARG A 272 -8.37 -2.90 -14.21
CA ARG A 272 -8.14 -1.46 -14.27
C ARG A 272 -7.99 -0.83 -12.89
N TYR A 273 -8.56 -1.45 -11.87
CA TYR A 273 -8.61 -0.89 -10.54
C TYR A 273 -7.74 -1.69 -9.56
N ALA A 274 -7.18 -1.01 -8.57
CA ALA A 274 -6.44 -1.62 -7.48
C ALA A 274 -6.98 -1.13 -6.15
N LEU A 275 -7.24 -2.05 -5.21
CA LEU A 275 -7.68 -1.73 -3.85
C LEU A 275 -6.49 -1.22 -3.05
N VAL A 276 -6.68 -0.08 -2.36
CA VAL A 276 -5.61 0.62 -1.65
C VAL A 276 -6.10 1.14 -0.29
N GLU A 277 -5.15 1.40 0.61
CA GLU A 277 -5.34 2.23 1.79
C GLU A 277 -4.77 3.63 1.52
N VAL A 278 -5.58 4.67 1.71
CA VAL A 278 -5.14 6.07 1.67
C VAL A 278 -4.91 6.54 3.10
N VAL A 279 -3.76 7.16 3.35
CA VAL A 279 -3.34 7.68 4.66
C VAL A 279 -2.87 9.12 4.50
N ASN A 280 -3.14 9.97 5.49
CA ASN A 280 -2.60 11.32 5.49
C ASN A 280 -1.10 11.29 5.87
N ASN A 281 -0.25 11.91 5.06
CA ASN A 281 1.19 12.05 5.37
C ASN A 281 1.47 12.77 6.69
N HIS A 282 0.48 13.49 7.22
CA HIS A 282 0.53 14.20 8.50
C HIS A 282 -0.11 13.41 9.67
N ASP A 283 -0.42 12.12 9.48
CA ASP A 283 -0.87 11.24 10.57
C ASP A 283 0.28 11.03 11.57
N ASP A 284 0.00 11.24 12.86
CA ASP A 284 1.00 11.18 13.93
C ASP A 284 1.56 9.75 14.17
N ALA A 285 0.89 8.73 13.63
CA ALA A 285 1.35 7.34 13.67
C ALA A 285 2.32 6.99 12.53
N LEU A 286 2.41 7.82 11.47
CA LEU A 286 3.40 7.61 10.43
C LEU A 286 4.79 8.01 10.91
N GLN A 287 5.73 7.07 10.82
CA GLN A 287 7.14 7.30 11.06
C GLN A 287 7.93 6.89 9.83
N PHE A 288 8.75 7.80 9.33
CA PHE A 288 9.70 7.49 8.27
C PHE A 288 10.98 6.99 8.91
N GLU A 289 11.17 5.68 8.87
CA GLU A 289 12.41 5.07 9.35
C GLU A 289 13.46 4.98 8.24
N PRO A 290 14.76 5.18 8.57
CA PRO A 290 15.81 5.08 7.57
C PRO A 290 15.95 3.64 7.09
N ILE A 291 16.18 3.48 5.79
CA ILE A 291 16.48 2.17 5.21
C ILE A 291 17.97 1.88 5.44
N HIS A 292 18.24 0.92 6.32
CA HIS A 292 19.60 0.47 6.56
C HIS A 292 20.17 -0.32 5.37
N ARG A 293 21.47 -0.18 5.14
CA ARG A 293 22.22 -0.93 4.12
C ARG A 293 23.31 -1.72 4.79
N VAL A 294 23.46 -2.99 4.41
CA VAL A 294 24.59 -3.83 4.83
C VAL A 294 25.46 -4.10 3.62
N LEU A 295 26.74 -3.78 3.73
CA LEU A 295 27.74 -4.02 2.70
C LEU A 295 28.59 -5.21 3.11
N PHE A 296 28.74 -6.18 2.22
CA PHE A 296 29.54 -7.38 2.41
C PHE A 296 30.74 -7.39 1.48
N GLY A 297 31.86 -7.94 1.96
CA GLY A 297 33.08 -8.10 1.14
C GLY A 297 33.73 -6.78 0.77
N VAL A 298 33.60 -5.77 1.60
CA VAL A 298 34.22 -4.44 1.43
C VAL A 298 35.09 -4.09 2.61
N GLU A 299 36.12 -3.26 2.37
CA GLU A 299 36.93 -2.64 3.42
C GLU A 299 36.26 -1.33 3.84
N PRO A 300 35.83 -1.18 5.11
CA PRO A 300 35.02 -0.03 5.55
C PRO A 300 35.65 1.33 5.26
N GLU A 301 36.98 1.47 5.51
CA GLU A 301 37.71 2.71 5.28
C GLU A 301 37.70 3.10 3.79
N GLN A 302 37.78 2.12 2.89
CA GLN A 302 37.71 2.38 1.44
C GLN A 302 36.31 2.86 1.03
N VAL A 303 35.25 2.36 1.68
CA VAL A 303 33.86 2.84 1.44
C VAL A 303 33.76 4.30 1.88
N LEU A 304 34.23 4.65 3.06
CA LEU A 304 34.21 6.04 3.55
C LEU A 304 35.02 6.99 2.66
N GLU A 305 36.18 6.59 2.21
CA GLU A 305 36.98 7.38 1.26
C GLU A 305 36.30 7.53 -0.10
N ALA A 306 35.64 6.46 -0.60
CA ALA A 306 34.87 6.53 -1.84
C ALA A 306 33.65 7.47 -1.71
N MET A 307 32.98 7.49 -0.56
CA MET A 307 31.89 8.45 -0.30
C MET A 307 32.40 9.89 -0.29
N LYS A 308 33.52 10.17 0.40
CA LYS A 308 34.13 11.50 0.39
C LYS A 308 34.56 11.94 -1.02
N ALA A 309 35.03 11.01 -1.83
CA ALA A 309 35.40 11.30 -3.22
C ALA A 309 34.19 11.55 -4.13
N ALA A 310 33.06 10.86 -3.87
CA ALA A 310 31.85 10.98 -4.67
C ALA A 310 31.04 12.25 -4.36
N TYR A 311 31.08 12.71 -3.13
CA TYR A 311 30.30 13.86 -2.66
C TYR A 311 31.23 15.00 -2.23
N PRO A 312 31.41 16.05 -3.06
CA PRO A 312 32.24 17.20 -2.70
C PRO A 312 31.76 17.87 -1.40
N GLY A 313 32.66 17.98 -0.43
CA GLY A 313 32.35 18.53 0.90
C GLY A 313 31.98 17.46 1.95
N ALA A 314 31.86 16.20 1.56
CA ALA A 314 31.62 15.12 2.53
C ALA A 314 32.79 14.99 3.54
N HIS A 315 32.42 14.81 4.81
CA HIS A 315 33.36 14.69 5.91
C HIS A 315 32.82 13.76 6.99
N GLU A 316 33.71 13.17 7.77
CA GLU A 316 33.30 12.41 8.95
C GLU A 316 32.80 13.34 10.07
N GLY A 317 31.84 12.86 10.84
CA GLY A 317 31.17 13.62 11.88
C GLY A 317 29.87 14.30 11.40
N GLU A 318 29.24 15.02 12.33
CA GLU A 318 28.04 15.78 12.07
C GLU A 318 28.37 17.15 11.45
N GLY A 319 27.48 17.65 10.60
CA GLY A 319 27.64 18.93 9.92
C GLY A 319 26.38 19.38 9.18
N GLU A 320 26.50 20.44 8.38
CA GLU A 320 25.45 20.87 7.46
C GLU A 320 25.34 19.86 6.31
N GLY A 321 24.15 19.26 6.09
CA GLY A 321 23.91 18.28 5.04
C GLY A 321 23.18 17.03 5.56
N HIS A 322 23.22 15.95 4.76
CA HIS A 322 22.65 14.68 5.14
C HIS A 322 23.66 13.84 5.93
N THR A 323 23.36 13.57 7.20
CA THR A 323 24.21 12.75 8.05
C THR A 323 23.81 11.28 7.98
N ILE A 324 24.75 10.41 7.64
CA ILE A 324 24.59 8.96 7.54
C ILE A 324 25.39 8.31 8.69
N ALA A 325 24.71 7.58 9.55
CA ALA A 325 25.37 6.78 10.59
C ALA A 325 25.91 5.48 9.99
N TYR A 326 27.07 5.04 10.44
CA TYR A 326 27.66 3.76 10.04
C TYR A 326 28.22 3.00 11.25
N THR A 327 28.27 1.68 11.10
CA THR A 327 28.93 0.79 12.08
C THR A 327 29.65 -0.35 11.37
N TYR A 328 30.83 -0.69 11.85
CA TYR A 328 31.60 -1.87 11.42
C TYR A 328 32.56 -2.33 12.53
N ALA A 329 32.72 -3.64 12.72
CA ALA A 329 33.65 -4.23 13.67
C ALA A 329 33.62 -3.59 15.08
N GLY A 330 32.44 -3.16 15.54
CA GLY A 330 32.29 -2.48 16.85
C GLY A 330 32.61 -0.98 16.85
N HIS A 331 33.03 -0.41 15.73
CA HIS A 331 33.16 1.03 15.53
C HIS A 331 31.85 1.63 15.04
N THR A 332 31.48 2.78 15.58
CA THR A 332 30.37 3.59 15.12
C THR A 332 30.82 4.99 14.76
N GLY A 333 30.25 5.57 13.73
CA GLY A 333 30.56 6.93 13.33
C GLY A 333 29.42 7.51 12.45
N THR A 334 29.67 8.72 11.99
CA THR A 334 28.79 9.43 11.06
C THR A 334 29.62 10.01 9.93
N ILE A 335 29.03 10.10 8.74
CA ILE A 335 29.55 10.85 7.60
C ILE A 335 28.46 11.80 7.13
N THR A 336 28.80 13.06 6.96
CA THR A 336 27.91 14.10 6.41
C THR A 336 28.25 14.34 4.95
N VAL A 337 27.18 14.34 4.10
CA VAL A 337 27.28 14.52 2.65
C VAL A 337 26.37 15.64 2.17
#